data_6ecf99d56bb27a653164b3a03c8fa1ed
#
_entry.id   6ecf99d56bb27a653164b3a03c8fa1ed
#
_cell.length_a   1.000
_cell.length_b   1.000
_cell.length_c   1.000
_cell.angle_alpha   90.00
_cell.angle_beta   90.00
_cell.angle_gamma   90.00
#
_symmetry.space_group_name_H-M   'P 1'
#
loop_
_entity.id
_entity.type
_entity.pdbx_description
1 polymer ?
#
loop_
_entity_poly.entity_id
_entity_poly.type
_entity_poly.pdbx_seq_one_letter_code
_entity_poly.pdbx_strand_id
1 'polypeptide(L)'
;ILLYLADKFKTLIPSELEARTECLSWLFWQMGSAPYLGGGFGHFYSYAPFKMEYPIDRFTMEIKRQMDVLDRHLADKQFICGDEYTIADIAIWPWYGNLVLDTLYSAAEFLQAESYTHLMRWTQDVRARPAVERGRMVNRSWGEASEQLHERHQATDFDLRTQDKLAPEK
;
A
#
# COMPACT_ATOMS: atom_id res chain seq x y z
N ILE A 1 6.86 -4.91 -13.07
CA ILE A 1 7.04 -3.53 -13.60
C ILE A 1 7.95 -2.72 -12.69
N LEU A 2 7.75 -2.64 -11.36
CA LEU A 2 8.58 -1.85 -10.44
C LEU A 2 10.07 -2.17 -10.57
N LEU A 3 10.45 -3.43 -10.51
CA LEU A 3 11.84 -3.86 -10.65
C LEU A 3 12.45 -3.44 -12.00
N TYR A 4 11.69 -3.63 -13.08
CA TYR A 4 12.13 -3.21 -14.42
C TYR A 4 12.40 -1.70 -14.49
N LEU A 5 11.50 -0.89 -13.93
CA LEU A 5 11.66 0.57 -13.91
C LEU A 5 12.85 1.00 -13.03
N ALA A 6 12.98 0.40 -11.85
CA ALA A 6 14.09 0.69 -10.95
C ALA A 6 15.44 0.36 -11.60
N ASP A 7 15.55 -0.76 -12.30
CA ASP A 7 16.75 -1.16 -13.03
C ASP A 7 17.02 -0.27 -14.24
N LYS A 8 15.98 0.11 -14.97
CA LYS A 8 16.09 0.97 -16.14
C LYS A 8 16.59 2.37 -15.78
N PHE A 9 16.04 2.95 -14.71
CA PHE A 9 16.35 4.32 -14.30
C PHE A 9 17.43 4.40 -13.21
N LYS A 10 17.93 3.26 -12.71
CA LYS A 10 18.95 3.17 -11.66
C LYS A 10 18.59 3.95 -10.40
N THR A 11 17.33 3.84 -9.97
CA THR A 11 16.80 4.55 -8.80
C THR A 11 15.81 3.69 -8.01
N LEU A 12 15.60 4.02 -6.74
CA LEU A 12 14.65 3.37 -5.83
C LEU A 12 14.95 1.88 -5.57
N ILE A 13 16.16 1.45 -5.83
CA ILE A 13 16.67 0.11 -5.51
C ILE A 13 18.16 0.22 -5.20
N PRO A 14 18.66 -0.41 -4.12
CA PRO A 14 20.08 -0.41 -3.82
C PRO A 14 20.91 -1.09 -4.91
N SER A 15 22.13 -0.60 -5.12
CA SER A 15 23.11 -1.19 -6.04
C SER A 15 23.96 -2.29 -5.40
N GLU A 16 24.20 -2.17 -4.09
CA GLU A 16 24.93 -3.14 -3.30
C GLU A 16 24.19 -4.47 -3.26
N LEU A 17 24.89 -5.59 -3.43
CA LEU A 17 24.28 -6.92 -3.59
C LEU A 17 23.42 -7.31 -2.38
N GLU A 18 23.93 -7.09 -1.18
CA GLU A 18 23.24 -7.46 0.06
C GLU A 18 21.96 -6.63 0.25
N ALA A 19 22.08 -5.31 0.20
CA ALA A 19 20.95 -4.39 0.33
C ALA A 19 19.90 -4.59 -0.78
N ARG A 20 20.36 -4.87 -2.01
CA ARG A 20 19.48 -5.20 -3.13
C ARG A 20 18.73 -6.52 -2.89
N THR A 21 19.41 -7.51 -2.34
CA THR A 21 18.79 -8.81 -2.01
C THR A 21 17.72 -8.64 -0.93
N GLU A 22 17.98 -7.82 0.09
CA GLU A 22 16.98 -7.46 1.10
C GLU A 22 15.75 -6.80 0.45
N CYS A 23 15.96 -5.80 -0.40
CA CYS A 23 14.88 -5.10 -1.09
C CYS A 23 14.03 -6.05 -1.95
N LEU A 24 14.65 -6.97 -2.69
CA LEU A 24 13.94 -7.98 -3.46
C LEU A 24 13.21 -8.98 -2.57
N SER A 25 13.76 -9.37 -1.43
CA SER A 25 13.11 -10.26 -0.47
C SER A 25 11.82 -9.65 0.06
N TRP A 26 11.82 -8.35 0.38
CA TRP A 26 10.62 -7.64 0.79
C TRP A 26 9.60 -7.47 -0.33
N LEU A 27 10.06 -7.25 -1.55
CA LEU A 27 9.17 -7.22 -2.73
C LEU A 27 8.47 -8.57 -2.93
N PHE A 28 9.18 -9.70 -2.82
CA PHE A 28 8.59 -11.03 -2.90
C PHE A 28 7.71 -11.35 -1.69
N TRP A 29 8.09 -10.92 -0.49
CA TRP A 29 7.24 -11.05 0.69
C TRP A 29 5.88 -10.39 0.47
N GLN A 30 5.86 -9.18 -0.10
CA GLN A 30 4.62 -8.48 -0.42
C GLN A 30 3.78 -9.28 -1.41
N MET A 31 4.37 -9.79 -2.48
CA MET A 31 3.65 -10.58 -3.50
C MET A 31 3.02 -11.85 -2.93
N GLY A 32 3.67 -12.49 -1.95
CA GLY A 32 3.15 -13.69 -1.27
C GLY A 32 2.13 -13.39 -0.18
N SER A 33 2.16 -12.18 0.41
CA SER A 33 1.36 -11.81 1.59
C SER A 33 0.10 -11.01 1.26
N ALA A 34 0.16 -10.09 0.29
CA ALA A 34 -0.95 -9.22 -0.08
C ALA A 34 -2.24 -9.96 -0.48
N PRO A 35 -2.22 -11.14 -1.14
CA PRO A 35 -3.44 -11.89 -1.43
C PRO A 35 -4.27 -12.25 -0.20
N TYR A 36 -3.64 -12.48 0.97
CA TYR A 36 -4.35 -12.74 2.22
C TYR A 36 -5.09 -11.50 2.73
N LEU A 37 -4.54 -10.30 2.49
CA LEU A 37 -5.19 -9.05 2.84
C LEU A 37 -6.39 -8.78 1.91
N GLY A 38 -6.20 -8.80 0.59
CA GLY A 38 -7.25 -8.45 -0.37
C GLY A 38 -8.28 -9.56 -0.55
N GLY A 39 -7.85 -10.71 -1.10
CA GLY A 39 -8.73 -11.83 -1.40
C GLY A 39 -9.17 -12.64 -0.19
N GLY A 40 -8.41 -12.58 0.90
CA GLY A 40 -8.74 -13.21 2.18
C GLY A 40 -9.54 -12.28 3.09
N PHE A 41 -8.83 -11.49 3.90
CA PHE A 41 -9.46 -10.63 4.92
C PHE A 41 -10.49 -9.67 4.31
N GLY A 42 -10.11 -8.88 3.31
CA GLY A 42 -10.98 -7.87 2.72
C GLY A 42 -12.25 -8.47 2.13
N HIS A 43 -12.15 -9.62 1.47
CA HIS A 43 -13.32 -10.30 0.95
C HIS A 43 -14.29 -10.69 2.07
N PHE A 44 -13.84 -11.45 3.07
CA PHE A 44 -14.74 -11.99 4.11
C PHE A 44 -15.19 -10.94 5.13
N TYR A 45 -14.33 -9.96 5.43
CA TYR A 45 -14.67 -8.88 6.37
C TYR A 45 -15.60 -7.84 5.73
N SER A 46 -15.38 -7.43 4.49
CA SER A 46 -16.07 -6.30 3.86
C SER A 46 -17.05 -6.71 2.75
N TYR A 47 -16.66 -7.57 1.82
CA TYR A 47 -17.40 -7.79 0.56
C TYR A 47 -18.29 -9.03 0.55
N ALA A 48 -18.07 -10.02 1.40
CA ALA A 48 -18.89 -11.22 1.42
C ALA A 48 -20.38 -10.88 1.68
N PRO A 49 -21.31 -11.49 0.95
CA PRO A 49 -22.74 -11.15 1.06
C PRO A 49 -23.35 -11.53 2.42
N PHE A 50 -22.66 -12.35 3.18
CA PHE A 50 -23.02 -12.74 4.54
C PHE A 50 -21.75 -12.93 5.36
N LYS A 51 -21.85 -12.68 6.68
CA LYS A 51 -20.72 -12.82 7.59
C LYS A 51 -20.48 -14.28 7.93
N MET A 52 -19.22 -14.69 7.86
CA MET A 52 -18.74 -16.02 8.25
C MET A 52 -17.60 -15.83 9.26
N GLU A 53 -17.83 -16.22 10.50
CA GLU A 53 -16.91 -16.01 11.62
C GLU A 53 -15.54 -16.67 11.35
N TYR A 54 -15.52 -17.94 11.01
CA TYR A 54 -14.26 -18.70 10.86
C TYR A 54 -13.28 -18.11 9.84
N PRO A 55 -13.66 -17.82 8.57
CA PRO A 55 -12.75 -17.19 7.64
C PRO A 55 -12.36 -15.76 8.05
N ILE A 56 -13.27 -14.98 8.66
CA ILE A 56 -12.91 -13.64 9.16
C ILE A 56 -11.81 -13.78 10.22
N ASP A 57 -11.97 -14.63 11.21
CA ASP A 57 -11.00 -14.84 12.28
C ASP A 57 -9.67 -15.37 11.74
N ARG A 58 -9.74 -16.37 10.87
CA ARG A 58 -8.53 -16.97 10.26
C ARG A 58 -7.69 -15.93 9.49
N PHE A 59 -8.35 -15.11 8.67
CA PHE A 59 -7.64 -14.07 7.90
C PHE A 59 -7.23 -12.87 8.77
N THR A 60 -8.01 -12.52 9.78
CA THR A 60 -7.64 -11.51 10.78
C THR A 60 -6.34 -11.88 11.47
N MET A 61 -6.20 -13.12 11.93
CA MET A 61 -4.94 -13.59 12.54
C MET A 61 -3.75 -13.45 11.59
N GLU A 62 -3.92 -13.79 10.32
CA GLU A 62 -2.86 -13.68 9.32
C GLU A 62 -2.48 -12.21 9.05
N ILE A 63 -3.46 -11.32 8.92
CA ILE A 63 -3.20 -9.89 8.71
C ILE A 63 -2.49 -9.27 9.92
N LYS A 64 -2.94 -9.57 11.13
CA LYS A 64 -2.27 -9.11 12.36
C LYS A 64 -0.83 -9.61 12.44
N ARG A 65 -0.57 -10.86 12.06
CA ARG A 65 0.78 -11.40 11.96
C ARG A 65 1.65 -10.64 10.96
N GLN A 66 1.10 -10.30 9.79
CA GLN A 66 1.81 -9.53 8.77
C GLN A 66 2.09 -8.09 9.21
N MET A 67 1.12 -7.44 9.87
CA MET A 67 1.30 -6.10 10.45
C MET A 67 2.37 -6.11 11.55
N ASP A 68 2.40 -7.12 12.41
CA ASP A 68 3.41 -7.29 13.46
C ASP A 68 4.82 -7.51 12.88
N VAL A 69 4.93 -8.26 11.77
CA VAL A 69 6.22 -8.41 11.05
C VAL A 69 6.72 -7.05 10.55
N LEU A 70 5.85 -6.26 9.92
CA LEU A 70 6.22 -4.92 9.43
C LEU A 70 6.54 -3.96 10.58
N ASP A 71 5.74 -3.96 11.64
CA ASP A 71 5.92 -3.07 12.78
C ASP A 71 7.28 -3.31 13.46
N ARG A 72 7.59 -4.57 13.76
CA ARG A 72 8.90 -4.92 14.35
C ARG A 72 10.07 -4.62 13.45
N HIS A 73 9.91 -4.84 12.15
CA HIS A 73 10.96 -4.53 11.17
C HIS A 73 11.24 -3.03 11.05
N LEU A 74 10.22 -2.21 11.20
CA LEU A 74 10.30 -0.74 11.10
C LEU A 74 10.70 -0.06 12.42
N ALA A 75 10.95 -0.81 13.49
CA ALA A 75 11.27 -0.25 14.80
C ALA A 75 12.53 0.61 14.80
N ASP A 76 13.53 0.25 14.01
CA ASP A 76 14.82 0.92 13.88
C ASP A 76 15.12 1.42 12.45
N LYS A 77 14.12 1.41 11.55
CA LYS A 77 14.27 1.79 10.14
C LYS A 77 13.26 2.86 9.74
N GLN A 78 13.74 3.84 8.97
CA GLN A 78 12.87 4.86 8.38
C GLN A 78 11.92 4.26 7.34
N PHE A 79 12.46 3.45 6.44
CA PHE A 79 11.76 2.74 5.36
C PHE A 79 12.06 1.24 5.42
N ILE A 80 11.40 0.46 4.57
CA ILE A 80 11.53 -1.01 4.56
C ILE A 80 12.98 -1.47 4.39
N CYS A 81 13.79 -0.78 3.60
CA CYS A 81 15.19 -1.14 3.35
C CYS A 81 16.20 -0.21 4.08
N GLY A 82 15.84 0.35 5.23
CA GLY A 82 16.68 1.24 6.02
C GLY A 82 16.30 2.71 5.87
N ASP A 83 17.26 3.57 5.54
CA ASP A 83 17.05 5.02 5.50
C ASP A 83 16.54 5.52 4.14
N GLU A 84 16.55 4.68 3.12
CA GLU A 84 16.17 5.06 1.77
C GLU A 84 14.83 4.44 1.34
N TYR A 85 14.00 5.28 0.72
CA TYR A 85 12.74 4.86 0.12
C TYR A 85 12.99 4.04 -1.16
N THR A 86 12.40 2.84 -1.23
CA THR A 86 12.66 1.87 -2.30
C THR A 86 11.38 1.33 -2.94
N ILE A 87 11.55 0.48 -3.97
CA ILE A 87 10.43 -0.25 -4.58
C ILE A 87 9.72 -1.19 -3.60
N ALA A 88 10.36 -1.60 -2.50
CA ALA A 88 9.72 -2.37 -1.45
C ALA A 88 8.62 -1.55 -0.76
N ASP A 89 8.91 -0.28 -0.40
CA ASP A 89 7.92 0.64 0.16
C ASP A 89 6.79 0.91 -0.82
N ILE A 90 7.12 1.13 -2.10
CA ILE A 90 6.14 1.37 -3.16
C ILE A 90 5.17 0.19 -3.32
N ALA A 91 5.67 -1.04 -3.18
CA ALA A 91 4.85 -2.24 -3.33
C ALA A 91 4.01 -2.55 -2.07
N ILE A 92 4.56 -2.32 -0.87
CA ILE A 92 3.93 -2.69 0.40
C ILE A 92 2.87 -1.66 0.82
N TRP A 93 3.18 -0.38 0.66
CA TRP A 93 2.34 0.71 1.17
C TRP A 93 0.88 0.71 0.63
N PRO A 94 0.59 0.48 -0.66
CA PRO A 94 -0.79 0.49 -1.16
C PRO A 94 -1.72 -0.52 -0.47
N TRP A 95 -1.17 -1.58 0.08
CA TRP A 95 -1.89 -2.62 0.80
C TRP A 95 -2.02 -2.29 2.29
N TYR A 96 -0.90 -2.25 2.99
CA TYR A 96 -0.88 -2.11 4.46
C TYR A 96 -1.08 -0.67 4.91
N GLY A 97 -0.57 0.31 4.15
CA GLY A 97 -0.76 1.72 4.46
C GLY A 97 -2.22 2.15 4.40
N ASN A 98 -2.94 1.75 3.37
CA ASN A 98 -4.37 2.04 3.27
C ASN A 98 -5.20 1.34 4.34
N LEU A 99 -4.81 0.12 4.74
CA LEU A 99 -5.47 -0.61 5.83
C LEU A 99 -5.28 0.08 7.18
N VAL A 100 -4.04 0.47 7.50
CA VAL A 100 -3.65 1.11 8.76
C VAL A 100 -4.25 2.52 8.90
N LEU A 101 -4.34 3.27 7.80
CA LEU A 101 -4.95 4.60 7.75
C LEU A 101 -6.48 4.58 7.64
N ASP A 102 -7.10 3.43 7.75
CA ASP A 102 -8.56 3.24 7.64
C ASP A 102 -9.17 3.73 6.33
N THR A 103 -8.39 3.78 5.26
CA THR A 103 -8.87 4.13 3.92
C THR A 103 -9.28 2.90 3.11
N LEU A 104 -9.19 1.72 3.71
CA LEU A 104 -9.54 0.44 3.11
C LEU A 104 -10.29 -0.43 4.13
N TYR A 105 -11.49 -0.89 3.77
CA TYR A 105 -12.37 -1.79 4.53
C TYR A 105 -12.97 -1.24 5.83
N SER A 106 -12.60 -0.04 6.30
CA SER A 106 -12.98 0.52 7.62
C SER A 106 -12.70 -0.48 8.74
N ALA A 107 -11.50 -1.02 8.77
CA ALA A 107 -11.11 -2.13 9.63
C ALA A 107 -9.99 -1.79 10.63
N ALA A 108 -9.51 -0.55 10.67
CA ALA A 108 -8.37 -0.18 11.49
C ALA A 108 -8.63 -0.37 12.99
N GLU A 109 -9.81 0.00 13.47
CA GLU A 109 -10.23 -0.24 14.85
C GLU A 109 -10.33 -1.73 15.17
N PHE A 110 -11.01 -2.51 14.32
CA PHE A 110 -11.14 -3.96 14.46
C PHE A 110 -9.79 -4.67 14.52
N LEU A 111 -8.85 -4.25 13.70
CA LEU A 111 -7.49 -4.80 13.66
C LEU A 111 -6.58 -4.22 14.76
N GLN A 112 -7.04 -3.22 15.51
CA GLN A 112 -6.24 -2.48 16.48
C GLN A 112 -4.98 -1.87 15.85
N ALA A 113 -5.14 -1.27 14.66
CA ALA A 113 -4.04 -0.78 13.82
C ALA A 113 -3.17 0.26 14.52
N GLU A 114 -3.74 1.07 15.42
CA GLU A 114 -3.02 2.07 16.24
C GLU A 114 -1.95 1.48 17.16
N SER A 115 -2.07 0.19 17.52
CA SER A 115 -1.08 -0.49 18.36
C SER A 115 0.24 -0.78 17.64
N TYR A 116 0.25 -0.76 16.32
CA TYR A 116 1.44 -0.96 15.48
C TYR A 116 2.11 0.38 15.19
N THR A 117 2.80 0.92 16.19
CA THR A 117 3.26 2.33 16.20
C THR A 117 4.32 2.65 15.16
N HIS A 118 5.23 1.71 14.87
CA HIS A 118 6.27 1.89 13.85
C HIS A 118 5.70 1.76 12.44
N LEU A 119 4.77 0.84 12.23
CA LEU A 119 4.03 0.69 11.00
C LEU A 119 3.17 1.94 10.73
N MET A 120 2.50 2.47 11.74
CA MET A 120 1.72 3.71 11.65
C MET A 120 2.60 4.89 11.23
N ARG A 121 3.75 5.09 11.89
CA ARG A 121 4.72 6.14 11.52
C ARG A 121 5.14 6.02 10.07
N TRP A 122 5.64 4.85 9.66
CA TRP A 122 6.06 4.61 8.27
C TRP A 122 4.94 4.87 7.28
N THR A 123 3.74 4.46 7.62
CA THR A 123 2.55 4.67 6.76
C THR A 123 2.29 6.15 6.52
N GLN A 124 2.40 6.99 7.58
CA GLN A 124 2.21 8.43 7.49
C GLN A 124 3.35 9.10 6.72
N ASP A 125 4.60 8.70 6.97
CA ASP A 125 5.78 9.23 6.28
C ASP A 125 5.71 8.97 4.77
N VAL A 126 5.34 7.77 4.37
CA VAL A 126 5.16 7.42 2.94
C VAL A 126 3.97 8.18 2.35
N ARG A 127 2.85 8.28 3.08
CA ARG A 127 1.67 9.03 2.65
C ARG A 127 1.98 10.49 2.33
N ALA A 128 2.80 11.14 3.15
CA ALA A 128 3.15 12.55 3.01
C ALA A 128 4.03 12.85 1.78
N ARG A 129 4.52 11.84 1.06
CA ARG A 129 5.34 12.05 -0.13
C ARG A 129 4.48 12.58 -1.30
N PRO A 130 4.87 13.70 -1.95
CA PRO A 130 4.08 14.27 -3.05
C PRO A 130 3.83 13.30 -4.21
N ALA A 131 4.79 12.42 -4.51
CA ALA A 131 4.63 11.42 -5.55
C ALA A 131 3.59 10.34 -5.19
N VAL A 132 3.45 10.01 -3.90
CA VAL A 132 2.42 9.07 -3.41
C VAL A 132 1.04 9.71 -3.53
N GLU A 133 0.89 10.97 -3.15
CA GLU A 133 -0.38 11.70 -3.32
C GLU A 133 -0.81 11.78 -4.79
N ARG A 134 0.11 12.09 -5.71
CA ARG A 134 -0.18 12.04 -7.16
C ARG A 134 -0.56 10.65 -7.63
N GLY A 135 0.21 9.62 -7.21
CA GLY A 135 -0.05 8.23 -7.60
C GLY A 135 -1.41 7.71 -7.14
N ARG A 136 -1.88 8.16 -5.99
CA ARG A 136 -3.20 7.80 -5.45
C ARG A 136 -4.37 8.34 -6.29
N MET A 137 -4.17 9.38 -7.07
CA MET A 137 -5.20 9.90 -7.96
C MET A 137 -5.42 9.03 -9.19
N VAL A 138 -4.44 8.21 -9.56
CA VAL A 138 -4.59 7.24 -10.65
C VAL A 138 -5.52 6.11 -10.18
N ASN A 139 -6.56 5.82 -10.95
CA ASN A 139 -7.61 4.86 -10.58
C ASN A 139 -8.37 5.23 -9.28
N ARG A 140 -8.57 6.51 -9.03
CA ARG A 140 -9.30 6.98 -7.87
C ARG A 140 -10.72 6.42 -7.85
N SER A 141 -11.07 5.72 -6.78
CA SER A 141 -12.39 5.10 -6.56
C SER A 141 -13.12 5.65 -5.33
N TRP A 142 -12.69 6.82 -4.79
CA TRP A 142 -13.25 7.47 -3.61
C TRP A 142 -13.52 8.95 -3.86
N GLY A 143 -14.28 9.59 -2.98
CA GLY A 143 -14.72 10.97 -3.10
C GLY A 143 -16.01 11.09 -3.91
N GLU A 144 -16.31 12.28 -4.42
CA GLU A 144 -17.51 12.52 -5.21
C GLU A 144 -17.50 11.70 -6.50
N ALA A 145 -18.66 11.15 -6.87
CA ALA A 145 -18.77 10.26 -8.03
C ALA A 145 -18.28 10.90 -9.36
N SER A 146 -18.41 12.22 -9.49
CA SER A 146 -17.92 12.98 -10.65
C SER A 146 -16.40 13.07 -10.74
N GLU A 147 -15.69 12.83 -9.61
CA GLU A 147 -14.24 12.88 -9.52
C GLU A 147 -13.59 11.49 -9.54
N GLN A 148 -14.39 10.43 -9.49
CA GLN A 148 -13.88 9.07 -9.52
C GLN A 148 -13.54 8.66 -10.94
N LEU A 149 -12.51 7.83 -11.09
CA LEU A 149 -12.22 7.16 -12.36
C LEU A 149 -13.06 5.90 -12.48
N HIS A 150 -13.56 5.66 -13.69
CA HIS A 150 -14.35 4.47 -13.98
C HIS A 150 -13.47 3.21 -14.00
N GLU A 151 -14.07 2.06 -13.71
CA GLU A 151 -13.39 0.77 -13.75
C GLU A 151 -12.79 0.43 -15.13
N ARG A 152 -13.40 0.94 -16.19
CA ARG A 152 -12.88 0.87 -17.57
C ARG A 152 -12.55 2.27 -18.05
N HIS A 153 -11.26 2.56 -18.14
CA HIS A 153 -10.75 3.88 -18.53
C HIS A 153 -10.61 4.02 -20.03
N GLN A 154 -10.87 5.23 -20.51
CA GLN A 154 -10.40 5.70 -21.81
C GLN A 154 -9.12 6.52 -21.63
N ALA A 155 -8.30 6.63 -22.68
CA ALA A 155 -7.06 7.41 -22.60
C ALA A 155 -7.31 8.87 -22.17
N THR A 156 -8.45 9.44 -22.58
CA THR A 156 -8.87 10.80 -22.22
C THR A 156 -9.21 10.99 -20.74
N ASP A 157 -9.53 9.94 -19.99
CA ASP A 157 -9.79 10.04 -18.54
C ASP A 157 -8.53 10.48 -17.80
N PHE A 158 -7.36 10.01 -18.24
CA PHE A 158 -6.06 10.38 -17.66
C PHE A 158 -5.58 11.76 -18.11
N ASP A 159 -6.11 12.30 -19.20
CA ASP A 159 -5.74 13.64 -19.66
C ASP A 159 -6.36 14.77 -18.82
N LEU A 160 -7.50 14.51 -18.19
CA LEU A 160 -8.26 15.53 -17.48
C LEU A 160 -8.34 15.31 -15.97
N ARG A 161 -8.05 14.08 -15.48
CA ARG A 161 -8.34 13.68 -14.09
C ARG A 161 -7.11 13.29 -13.26
N THR A 162 -5.92 13.39 -13.82
CA THR A 162 -4.68 13.18 -13.06
C THR A 162 -4.16 14.51 -12.52
N GLN A 163 -3.75 14.52 -11.25
CA GLN A 163 -3.32 15.75 -10.54
C GLN A 163 -2.16 16.47 -11.23
N ASP A 164 -1.30 15.73 -11.93
CA ASP A 164 -0.16 16.27 -12.67
C ASP A 164 -0.57 17.01 -13.96
N LYS A 165 -1.82 16.84 -14.40
CA LYS A 165 -2.38 17.49 -15.60
C LYS A 165 -3.47 18.53 -15.30
N LEU A 166 -3.83 18.70 -14.04
CA LEU A 166 -4.70 19.78 -13.65
C LEU A 166 -3.95 21.10 -13.84
N ALA A 167 -4.53 22.00 -14.64
CA ALA A 167 -3.98 23.34 -14.78
C ALA A 167 -3.89 24.02 -13.41
N PRO A 168 -2.79 24.73 -13.09
CA PRO A 168 -2.72 25.48 -11.86
C PRO A 168 -3.91 26.45 -11.84
N GLU A 169 -4.66 26.46 -10.75
CA GLU A 169 -5.72 27.44 -10.52
C GLU A 169 -5.13 28.85 -10.70
N LYS A 170 -5.78 29.66 -11.56
CA LYS A 170 -5.36 31.03 -11.85
C LYS A 170 -5.67 31.95 -10.70
#